data_e29e3741d51bfa00ed5c03a51aacfdf1
#
_entry.id   e29e3741d51bfa00ed5c03a51aacfdf1
#
_cell.length_a   1.000
_cell.length_b   1.000
_cell.length_c   1.000
_cell.angle_alpha   90.00
_cell.angle_beta   90.00
_cell.angle_gamma   90.00
#
_symmetry.space_group_name_H-M   'P 1'
#
loop_
_entity.id
_entity.type
_entity.pdbx_description
1 polymer ?
#
loop_
_entity_poly.entity_id
_entity_poly.type
_entity_poly.pdbx_seq_one_letter_code
_entity_poly.pdbx_strand_id
1 'polypeptide(L)'
;MAFARWVFGLALLLIFLFWPWEFKAADGESDFIYSLTTPLYGLTFGLSILSIAIGAVLYQKRFIPEEISIQERHDGASREIDRKTVVANLTDAFEGSTIRRRKLIGLSFGVGMGAFGLGTLVAFAGGLIKNPWKPVVPTAEGKKAVLWTSGWTPRYQGETIYLARATGTEDGPPFIKMRPEDMDAGGMETVFPWRESDGDGTTVESHHKLQEIAMGIRNPVMLIRIKPSDLGRVVKRKGQESFNFGEFFAFTKVCSHLGCPSSLYEQQSYRILCPCHQSQFDALHFAKPIFGPAARALAQLPITIDTDGYLVANGDFVEPVGPAFWERTTT
;
A
#
# COMPACT_ATOMS: atom_id res chain seq x y z
N MET A 1 -36.95 1.73 2.93
CA MET A 1 -35.61 1.75 2.31
C MET A 1 -34.80 2.97 2.70
N ALA A 2 -35.29 4.21 2.60
CA ALA A 2 -34.53 5.37 3.09
C ALA A 2 -34.12 5.24 4.57
N PHE A 3 -34.99 4.72 5.41
CA PHE A 3 -34.72 4.50 6.83
C PHE A 3 -33.56 3.47 7.05
N ALA A 4 -33.54 2.35 6.32
CA ALA A 4 -32.50 1.34 6.45
C ALA A 4 -31.10 1.91 6.12
N ARG A 5 -30.99 2.75 5.10
CA ARG A 5 -29.74 3.44 4.74
C ARG A 5 -29.20 4.31 5.90
N TRP A 6 -30.09 5.05 6.53
CA TRP A 6 -29.73 5.90 7.67
C TRP A 6 -29.27 5.08 8.87
N VAL A 7 -29.96 3.97 9.14
CA VAL A 7 -29.60 3.06 10.24
C VAL A 7 -28.21 2.46 10.04
N PHE A 8 -27.92 1.89 8.86
CA PHE A 8 -26.62 1.28 8.59
C PHE A 8 -25.51 2.30 8.46
N GLY A 9 -25.77 3.48 7.88
CA GLY A 9 -24.79 4.56 7.82
C GLY A 9 -24.46 5.11 9.21
N LEU A 10 -25.47 5.29 10.06
CA LEU A 10 -25.25 5.70 11.45
C LEU A 10 -24.51 4.62 12.25
N ALA A 11 -24.88 3.35 12.08
CA ALA A 11 -24.17 2.23 12.73
C ALA A 11 -22.69 2.19 12.33
N LEU A 12 -22.38 2.38 11.04
CA LEU A 12 -21.01 2.48 10.56
C LEU A 12 -20.25 3.62 11.26
N LEU A 13 -20.87 4.80 11.35
CA LEU A 13 -20.27 5.96 11.99
C LEU A 13 -20.03 5.73 13.49
N LEU A 14 -21.00 5.13 14.18
CA LEU A 14 -20.87 4.82 15.60
C LEU A 14 -19.78 3.78 15.87
N ILE A 15 -19.69 2.75 15.02
CA ILE A 15 -18.63 1.75 15.13
C ILE A 15 -17.28 2.42 14.86
N PHE A 16 -17.16 3.27 13.84
CA PHE A 16 -15.93 3.99 13.55
C PHE A 16 -15.47 4.89 14.71
N LEU A 17 -16.37 5.57 15.37
CA LEU A 17 -16.05 6.52 16.43
C LEU A 17 -15.84 5.90 17.81
N PHE A 18 -16.53 4.80 18.11
CA PHE A 18 -16.62 4.28 19.49
C PHE A 18 -16.18 2.82 19.64
N TRP A 19 -16.00 2.06 18.55
CA TRP A 19 -15.55 0.68 18.66
C TRP A 19 -14.07 0.64 19.00
N PRO A 20 -13.63 -0.18 19.97
CA PRO A 20 -12.23 -0.30 20.33
C PRO A 20 -11.47 -0.99 19.18
N TRP A 21 -10.59 -0.25 18.55
CA TRP A 21 -9.79 -0.70 17.39
C TRP A 21 -8.32 -0.97 17.74
N GLU A 22 -7.91 -0.70 18.98
CA GLU A 22 -6.55 -0.96 19.44
C GLU A 22 -6.30 -2.46 19.61
N PHE A 23 -5.28 -2.96 18.93
CA PHE A 23 -4.79 -4.31 19.14
C PHE A 23 -3.99 -4.38 20.45
N LYS A 24 -4.41 -5.22 21.38
CA LYS A 24 -3.74 -5.46 22.68
C LYS A 24 -3.18 -6.88 22.69
N ALA A 25 -1.94 -7.06 22.27
CA ALA A 25 -1.33 -8.37 22.09
C ALA A 25 -0.78 -9.05 23.36
N ALA A 26 -0.91 -8.47 24.56
CA ALA A 26 -0.01 -8.85 25.66
C ALA A 26 -0.62 -9.61 26.84
N ASP A 27 -1.93 -9.63 27.04
CA ASP A 27 -2.45 -10.05 28.37
C ASP A 27 -3.36 -11.29 28.39
N GLY A 28 -3.31 -12.13 27.35
CA GLY A 28 -4.09 -13.39 27.34
C GLY A 28 -5.61 -13.21 27.29
N GLU A 29 -6.10 -11.99 27.22
CA GLU A 29 -7.50 -11.71 26.91
C GLU A 29 -7.74 -11.86 25.39
N SER A 30 -8.82 -12.56 25.06
CA SER A 30 -9.15 -12.84 23.66
C SER A 30 -9.29 -11.55 22.87
N ASP A 31 -8.56 -11.43 21.75
CA ASP A 31 -8.68 -10.36 20.75
C ASP A 31 -10.02 -10.38 20.00
N PHE A 32 -11.04 -11.02 20.59
CA PHE A 32 -12.34 -11.20 19.97
C PHE A 32 -12.99 -9.86 19.60
N ILE A 33 -12.91 -8.85 20.47
CA ILE A 33 -13.48 -7.52 20.19
C ILE A 33 -12.76 -6.86 19.01
N TYR A 34 -11.43 -6.97 18.97
CA TYR A 34 -10.65 -6.46 17.85
C TYR A 34 -10.94 -7.22 16.55
N SER A 35 -11.07 -8.54 16.60
CA SER A 35 -11.37 -9.39 15.43
C SER A 35 -12.71 -9.06 14.77
N LEU A 36 -13.64 -8.50 15.51
CA LEU A 36 -14.95 -8.06 15.01
C LEU A 36 -14.89 -6.71 14.26
N THR A 37 -13.82 -5.94 14.39
CA THR A 37 -13.69 -4.61 13.76
C THR A 37 -13.91 -4.66 12.25
N THR A 38 -13.14 -5.49 11.54
CA THR A 38 -13.25 -5.63 10.09
C THR A 38 -14.59 -6.20 9.62
N PRO A 39 -15.13 -7.28 10.22
CA PRO A 39 -16.47 -7.76 9.90
C PRO A 39 -17.57 -6.73 10.12
N LEU A 40 -17.54 -5.97 11.21
CA LEU A 40 -18.54 -4.95 11.50
C LEU A 40 -18.50 -3.79 10.51
N TYR A 41 -17.30 -3.32 10.15
CA TYR A 41 -17.16 -2.31 9.10
C TYR A 41 -17.64 -2.83 7.75
N GLY A 42 -17.24 -4.03 7.35
CA GLY A 42 -17.67 -4.63 6.10
C GLY A 42 -19.18 -4.81 6.03
N LEU A 43 -19.80 -5.30 7.10
CA LEU A 43 -21.26 -5.52 7.18
C LEU A 43 -22.03 -4.20 7.13
N THR A 44 -21.70 -3.23 7.95
CA THR A 44 -22.44 -1.96 8.02
C THR A 44 -22.26 -1.11 6.78
N PHE A 45 -21.04 -1.06 6.24
CA PHE A 45 -20.76 -0.39 4.98
C PHE A 45 -21.44 -1.07 3.79
N GLY A 46 -21.32 -2.42 3.69
CA GLY A 46 -21.97 -3.21 2.65
C GLY A 46 -23.49 -3.08 2.66
N LEU A 47 -24.13 -3.17 3.81
CA LEU A 47 -25.57 -2.99 3.96
C LEU A 47 -26.02 -1.56 3.65
N SER A 48 -25.20 -0.57 3.96
CA SER A 48 -25.48 0.83 3.61
C SER A 48 -25.52 1.00 2.09
N ILE A 49 -24.52 0.53 1.36
CA ILE A 49 -24.45 0.58 -0.11
C ILE A 49 -25.58 -0.25 -0.74
N LEU A 50 -25.79 -1.47 -0.26
CA LEU A 50 -26.82 -2.37 -0.75
C LEU A 50 -28.22 -1.75 -0.60
N SER A 51 -28.50 -1.05 0.52
CA SER A 51 -29.77 -0.38 0.73
C SER A 51 -30.02 0.78 -0.24
N ILE A 52 -28.95 1.46 -0.71
CA ILE A 52 -29.04 2.48 -1.76
C ILE A 52 -29.36 1.81 -3.11
N ALA A 53 -28.64 0.75 -3.44
CA ALA A 53 -28.82 0.02 -4.70
C ALA A 53 -30.24 -0.55 -4.81
N ILE A 54 -30.71 -1.25 -3.77
CA ILE A 54 -32.09 -1.79 -3.72
C ILE A 54 -33.12 -0.64 -3.78
N GLY A 55 -32.85 0.46 -3.08
CA GLY A 55 -33.72 1.65 -3.10
C GLY A 55 -33.85 2.23 -4.52
N ALA A 56 -32.77 2.33 -5.26
CA ALA A 56 -32.76 2.80 -6.65
C ALA A 56 -33.56 1.87 -7.58
N VAL A 57 -33.34 0.55 -7.47
CA VAL A 57 -34.08 -0.46 -8.26
C VAL A 57 -35.57 -0.43 -7.94
N LEU A 58 -35.94 -0.34 -6.68
CA LEU A 58 -37.34 -0.26 -6.29
C LEU A 58 -38.00 1.05 -6.73
N TYR A 59 -37.26 2.16 -6.68
CA TYR A 59 -37.72 3.44 -7.19
C TYR A 59 -37.98 3.36 -8.69
N GLN A 60 -37.03 2.83 -9.45
CA GLN A 60 -37.16 2.64 -10.89
C GLN A 60 -38.38 1.78 -11.22
N LYS A 61 -38.51 0.60 -10.58
CA LYS A 61 -39.65 -0.30 -10.87
C LYS A 61 -41.02 0.23 -10.49
N ARG A 62 -41.09 1.13 -9.49
CA ARG A 62 -42.39 1.59 -8.97
C ARG A 62 -42.84 2.94 -9.50
N PHE A 63 -41.91 3.78 -9.92
CA PHE A 63 -42.21 5.18 -10.26
C PHE A 63 -41.79 5.57 -11.68
N ILE A 64 -40.91 4.82 -12.31
CA ILE A 64 -40.52 5.08 -13.69
C ILE A 64 -41.32 4.15 -14.59
N PRO A 65 -42.12 4.67 -15.51
CA PRO A 65 -42.84 3.86 -16.49
C PRO A 65 -41.83 3.11 -17.38
N GLU A 66 -42.22 1.93 -17.78
CA GLU A 66 -41.42 1.11 -18.71
C GLU A 66 -41.56 1.69 -20.11
N GLU A 67 -40.51 2.30 -20.60
CA GLU A 67 -40.43 2.81 -21.96
C GLU A 67 -39.50 1.95 -22.80
N ILE A 68 -39.98 1.51 -23.96
CA ILE A 68 -39.14 0.89 -24.99
C ILE A 68 -38.66 2.03 -25.90
N SER A 69 -37.42 2.47 -25.71
CA SER A 69 -36.79 3.42 -26.61
C SER A 69 -35.89 2.69 -27.61
N ILE A 70 -36.15 2.88 -28.88
CA ILE A 70 -35.30 2.40 -29.96
C ILE A 70 -34.36 3.55 -30.33
N GLN A 71 -33.09 3.41 -29.98
CA GLN A 71 -32.06 4.35 -30.39
C GLN A 71 -31.39 3.83 -31.67
N GLU A 72 -31.67 4.52 -32.78
CA GLU A 72 -30.94 4.29 -34.02
C GLU A 72 -29.52 4.85 -33.89
N ARG A 73 -28.51 4.09 -34.36
CA ARG A 73 -27.13 4.57 -34.46
C ARG A 73 -27.04 5.57 -35.60
N HIS A 74 -26.66 6.80 -35.32
CA HIS A 74 -26.37 7.83 -36.30
C HIS A 74 -24.86 8.12 -36.33
N ASP A 75 -24.31 8.20 -37.54
CA ASP A 75 -22.95 8.66 -37.80
C ASP A 75 -22.95 10.19 -37.84
N GLY A 76 -22.90 10.84 -36.70
CA GLY A 76 -22.85 12.30 -36.65
C GLY A 76 -23.46 12.94 -35.40
N ALA A 77 -23.44 14.26 -35.37
CA ALA A 77 -23.98 15.03 -34.26
C ALA A 77 -25.52 14.99 -34.27
N SER A 78 -26.14 14.98 -33.08
CA SER A 78 -27.59 15.04 -32.92
C SER A 78 -28.18 16.27 -33.63
N ARG A 79 -29.33 16.11 -34.23
CA ARG A 79 -30.03 17.22 -34.89
C ARG A 79 -30.31 18.35 -33.89
N GLU A 80 -30.33 19.58 -34.37
CA GLU A 80 -30.53 20.75 -33.50
C GLU A 80 -31.86 20.70 -32.75
N ILE A 81 -32.91 20.17 -33.39
CA ILE A 81 -34.22 20.00 -32.76
C ILE A 81 -34.17 19.05 -31.58
N ASP A 82 -33.43 17.91 -31.70
CA ASP A 82 -33.34 16.92 -30.65
C ASP A 82 -32.61 17.51 -29.43
N ARG A 83 -31.55 18.28 -29.64
CA ARG A 83 -30.84 18.98 -28.57
C ARG A 83 -31.72 20.02 -27.87
N LYS A 84 -32.47 20.82 -28.63
CA LYS A 84 -33.42 21.79 -28.08
C LYS A 84 -34.52 21.10 -27.28
N THR A 85 -35.06 19.98 -27.80
CA THR A 85 -36.09 19.20 -27.11
C THR A 85 -35.57 18.64 -25.78
N VAL A 86 -34.35 18.09 -25.75
CA VAL A 86 -33.74 17.59 -24.48
C VAL A 86 -33.59 18.72 -23.45
N VAL A 87 -33.09 19.88 -23.89
CA VAL A 87 -32.98 21.06 -23.01
C VAL A 87 -34.34 21.53 -22.51
N ALA A 88 -35.33 21.61 -23.38
CA ALA A 88 -36.71 22.00 -23.00
C ALA A 88 -37.28 21.01 -21.98
N ASN A 89 -37.18 19.71 -22.24
CA ASN A 89 -37.66 18.66 -21.31
C ASN A 89 -36.97 18.71 -19.94
N LEU A 90 -35.67 18.96 -19.92
CA LEU A 90 -34.92 19.12 -18.67
C LEU A 90 -35.37 20.36 -17.89
N THR A 91 -35.58 21.46 -18.61
CA THR A 91 -36.08 22.72 -18.03
C THR A 91 -37.49 22.54 -17.45
N ASP A 92 -38.41 21.96 -18.23
CA ASP A 92 -39.77 21.67 -17.79
C ASP A 92 -39.79 20.71 -16.59
N ALA A 93 -38.96 19.66 -16.60
CA ALA A 93 -38.82 18.73 -15.48
C ALA A 93 -38.32 19.45 -14.23
N PHE A 94 -37.36 20.37 -14.35
CA PHE A 94 -36.87 21.16 -13.25
C PHE A 94 -37.89 22.17 -12.73
N GLU A 95 -38.54 22.90 -13.60
CA GLU A 95 -39.58 23.90 -13.24
C GLU A 95 -40.85 23.25 -12.70
N GLY A 96 -41.27 22.13 -13.29
CA GLY A 96 -42.41 21.33 -12.81
C GLY A 96 -42.15 20.57 -11.56
N SER A 97 -40.87 20.37 -11.20
CA SER A 97 -40.50 19.67 -9.98
C SER A 97 -40.90 20.48 -8.74
N THR A 98 -41.47 19.81 -7.74
CA THR A 98 -41.78 20.45 -6.46
C THR A 98 -40.57 20.65 -5.56
N ILE A 99 -39.37 20.30 -6.04
CA ILE A 99 -38.09 20.36 -5.27
C ILE A 99 -37.83 21.78 -4.80
N ARG A 100 -38.05 22.78 -5.66
CA ARG A 100 -37.88 24.21 -5.32
C ARG A 100 -38.78 24.69 -4.19
N ARG A 101 -39.97 24.09 -4.03
CA ARG A 101 -40.92 24.39 -2.97
C ARG A 101 -40.65 23.63 -1.66
N ARG A 102 -39.90 22.55 -1.71
CA ARG A 102 -39.60 21.70 -0.58
C ARG A 102 -38.27 22.11 0.07
N LYS A 103 -38.31 23.16 0.88
CA LYS A 103 -37.12 23.70 1.58
C LYS A 103 -36.30 22.64 2.28
N LEU A 104 -36.93 21.61 2.85
CA LEU A 104 -36.27 20.50 3.53
C LEU A 104 -35.37 19.67 2.57
N ILE A 105 -35.83 19.42 1.33
CA ILE A 105 -35.03 18.68 0.36
C ILE A 105 -33.82 19.52 -0.06
N GLY A 106 -34.01 20.79 -0.35
CA GLY A 106 -32.95 21.72 -0.70
C GLY A 106 -31.91 21.87 0.44
N LEU A 107 -32.41 21.98 1.69
CA LEU A 107 -31.54 22.05 2.86
C LEU A 107 -30.73 20.76 3.06
N SER A 108 -31.40 19.59 3.00
CA SER A 108 -30.71 18.29 3.14
C SER A 108 -29.65 18.06 2.06
N PHE A 109 -29.96 18.43 0.81
CA PHE A 109 -29.01 18.38 -0.29
C PHE A 109 -27.84 19.34 -0.07
N GLY A 110 -28.14 20.59 0.34
CA GLY A 110 -27.13 21.60 0.64
C GLY A 110 -26.19 21.18 1.81
N VAL A 111 -26.76 20.64 2.87
CA VAL A 111 -25.99 20.11 4.00
C VAL A 111 -25.13 18.90 3.58
N GLY A 112 -25.71 17.96 2.81
CA GLY A 112 -24.99 16.80 2.33
C GLY A 112 -23.84 17.16 1.39
N MET A 113 -24.09 18.03 0.42
CA MET A 113 -23.04 18.53 -0.49
C MET A 113 -22.02 19.39 0.23
N GLY A 114 -22.45 20.20 1.20
CA GLY A 114 -21.55 20.98 2.04
C GLY A 114 -20.61 20.11 2.87
N ALA A 115 -21.13 19.07 3.51
CA ALA A 115 -20.33 18.11 4.27
C ALA A 115 -19.35 17.33 3.35
N PHE A 116 -19.80 16.88 2.18
CA PHE A 116 -18.97 16.23 1.20
C PHE A 116 -17.87 17.16 0.67
N GLY A 117 -18.23 18.39 0.30
CA GLY A 117 -17.28 19.41 -0.18
C GLY A 117 -16.25 19.77 0.89
N LEU A 118 -16.68 19.95 2.15
CA LEU A 118 -15.78 20.21 3.28
C LEU A 118 -14.85 19.02 3.52
N GLY A 119 -15.36 17.79 3.53
CA GLY A 119 -14.56 16.58 3.67
C GLY A 119 -13.50 16.44 2.58
N THR A 120 -13.89 16.69 1.32
CA THR A 120 -12.97 16.70 0.19
C THR A 120 -11.91 17.79 0.31
N LEU A 121 -12.31 19.00 0.73
CA LEU A 121 -11.38 20.11 0.94
C LEU A 121 -10.39 19.82 2.05
N VAL A 122 -10.84 19.23 3.17
CA VAL A 122 -9.97 18.84 4.29
C VAL A 122 -8.99 17.75 3.85
N ALA A 123 -9.45 16.74 3.09
CA ALA A 123 -8.58 15.69 2.57
C ALA A 123 -7.54 16.25 1.59
N PHE A 124 -7.95 17.16 0.69
CA PHE A 124 -7.06 17.82 -0.25
C PHE A 124 -6.04 18.72 0.48
N ALA A 125 -6.50 19.59 1.38
CA ALA A 125 -5.62 20.43 2.19
C ALA A 125 -4.67 19.61 3.08
N GLY A 126 -5.17 18.49 3.67
CA GLY A 126 -4.37 17.56 4.44
C GLY A 126 -3.23 16.93 3.64
N GLY A 127 -3.48 16.61 2.36
CA GLY A 127 -2.46 16.13 1.43
C GLY A 127 -1.39 17.20 1.10
N LEU A 128 -1.75 18.47 1.14
CA LEU A 128 -0.82 19.60 0.88
C LEU A 128 -0.03 20.03 2.12
N ILE A 129 -0.52 19.78 3.32
CA ILE A 129 0.11 20.22 4.58
C ILE A 129 1.43 19.49 4.84
N LYS A 130 1.53 18.19 4.51
CA LYS A 130 2.77 17.44 4.65
C LYS A 130 3.59 17.52 3.37
N ASN A 131 4.70 18.28 3.42
CA ASN A 131 5.70 18.20 2.37
C ASN A 131 6.55 16.93 2.57
N PRO A 132 6.35 15.88 1.74
CA PRO A 132 7.08 14.63 1.89
C PRO A 132 8.56 14.73 1.52
N TRP A 133 8.94 15.81 0.87
CA TRP A 133 10.32 16.13 0.47
C TRP A 133 11.09 16.87 1.55
N LYS A 134 10.42 17.37 2.59
CA LYS A 134 11.09 18.11 3.66
C LYS A 134 12.04 17.17 4.42
N PRO A 135 13.33 17.51 4.54
CA PRO A 135 14.29 16.71 5.27
C PRO A 135 14.04 16.84 6.78
N VAL A 136 13.32 15.87 7.34
CA VAL A 136 12.92 15.84 8.76
C VAL A 136 13.46 14.64 9.52
N VAL A 137 13.79 13.54 8.82
CA VAL A 137 14.29 12.32 9.45
C VAL A 137 15.78 12.44 9.71
N PRO A 138 16.24 12.37 10.99
CA PRO A 138 17.65 12.36 11.31
C PRO A 138 18.30 11.07 10.78
N THR A 139 19.45 11.22 10.14
CA THR A 139 20.25 10.08 9.64
C THR A 139 21.73 10.34 9.93
N ALA A 140 22.57 9.34 9.76
CA ALA A 140 24.03 9.47 9.91
C ALA A 140 24.66 10.56 9.03
N GLU A 141 24.04 10.85 7.88
CA GLU A 141 24.50 11.83 6.90
C GLU A 141 23.80 13.19 7.02
N GLY A 142 23.00 13.40 8.06
CA GLY A 142 22.18 14.57 8.25
C GLY A 142 20.68 14.29 8.13
N LYS A 143 19.86 15.29 7.85
CA LYS A 143 18.42 15.09 7.72
C LYS A 143 18.04 14.74 6.31
N LYS A 144 17.27 13.66 6.14
CA LYS A 144 16.69 13.23 4.87
C LYS A 144 15.16 13.35 4.90
N ALA A 145 14.54 13.40 3.72
CA ALA A 145 13.09 13.35 3.61
C ALA A 145 12.58 11.92 3.86
N VAL A 146 11.35 11.79 4.36
CA VAL A 146 10.75 10.48 4.66
C VAL A 146 10.75 9.54 3.44
N LEU A 147 10.58 10.10 2.23
CA LEU A 147 10.59 9.30 0.99
C LEU A 147 11.96 8.67 0.67
N TRP A 148 13.05 9.26 1.17
CA TRP A 148 14.43 8.81 0.96
C TRP A 148 14.98 7.99 2.12
N THR A 149 14.13 7.58 3.04
CA THR A 149 14.52 6.77 4.19
C THR A 149 13.76 5.46 4.22
N SER A 150 14.40 4.44 4.75
CA SER A 150 13.82 3.13 5.02
C SER A 150 14.20 2.66 6.44
N GLY A 151 13.81 1.47 6.82
CA GLY A 151 14.32 0.86 8.05
C GLY A 151 15.83 0.59 8.03
N TRP A 152 16.43 0.58 6.84
CA TRP A 152 17.86 0.37 6.62
C TRP A 152 18.68 1.66 6.70
N THR A 153 18.03 2.82 6.90
CA THR A 153 18.73 4.10 7.05
C THR A 153 19.51 4.14 8.36
N PRO A 154 20.84 4.31 8.36
CA PRO A 154 21.61 4.48 9.57
C PRO A 154 21.22 5.78 10.30
N ARG A 155 20.97 5.68 11.61
CA ARG A 155 20.62 6.81 12.49
C ARG A 155 21.84 7.64 12.90
N TYR A 156 22.98 6.95 13.03
CA TYR A 156 24.29 7.56 13.35
C TYR A 156 25.43 6.83 12.61
N GLN A 157 26.57 7.48 12.52
CA GLN A 157 27.74 6.87 11.86
C GLN A 157 28.22 5.63 12.61
N GLY A 158 28.49 4.57 11.86
CA GLY A 158 28.95 3.29 12.42
C GLY A 158 27.82 2.42 13.01
N GLU A 159 26.54 2.79 12.82
CA GLU A 159 25.43 1.92 13.21
C GLU A 159 25.42 0.62 12.39
N THR A 160 25.49 -0.52 13.09
CA THR A 160 25.37 -1.84 12.45
C THR A 160 23.90 -2.21 12.34
N ILE A 161 23.46 -2.54 11.12
CA ILE A 161 22.09 -2.96 10.82
C ILE A 161 22.16 -4.37 10.24
N TYR A 162 21.74 -5.33 11.02
CA TYR A 162 21.77 -6.74 10.65
C TYR A 162 20.62 -7.09 9.71
N LEU A 163 20.89 -8.01 8.78
CA LEU A 163 19.83 -8.69 8.06
C LEU A 163 19.30 -9.81 8.97
N ALA A 164 18.04 -9.68 9.40
CA ALA A 164 17.41 -10.65 10.29
C ALA A 164 16.14 -11.21 9.70
N ARG A 165 15.92 -12.52 9.80
CA ARG A 165 14.67 -13.16 9.41
C ARG A 165 13.70 -13.20 10.60
N ALA A 166 12.41 -13.03 10.32
CA ALA A 166 11.36 -13.25 11.31
C ALA A 166 11.09 -14.73 11.48
N THR A 167 11.05 -15.21 12.72
CA THR A 167 10.88 -16.65 13.01
C THR A 167 9.42 -17.09 13.01
N GLY A 168 8.49 -16.17 13.28
CA GLY A 168 7.06 -16.47 13.37
C GLY A 168 6.67 -17.43 14.50
N THR A 169 7.56 -17.70 15.45
CA THR A 169 7.28 -18.56 16.60
C THR A 169 6.91 -17.71 17.82
N GLU A 170 5.87 -18.13 18.56
CA GLU A 170 5.44 -17.45 19.80
C GLU A 170 6.50 -17.57 20.92
N ASP A 171 7.29 -18.67 20.92
CA ASP A 171 8.21 -19.01 22.00
C ASP A 171 9.70 -18.69 21.70
N GLY A 172 10.01 -18.09 20.54
CA GLY A 172 11.37 -17.81 20.10
C GLY A 172 11.65 -16.32 19.92
N PRO A 173 12.94 -15.93 19.74
CA PRO A 173 13.27 -14.56 19.41
C PRO A 173 12.58 -14.20 18.07
N PRO A 174 11.81 -13.10 18.00
CA PRO A 174 11.02 -12.76 16.81
C PRO A 174 11.89 -12.51 15.57
N PHE A 175 13.19 -12.19 15.77
CA PHE A 175 14.17 -12.01 14.69
C PHE A 175 15.46 -12.78 15.02
N ILE A 176 16.02 -13.40 13.96
CA ILE A 176 17.32 -14.09 14.01
C ILE A 176 18.25 -13.47 12.98
N LYS A 177 19.44 -13.06 13.41
CA LYS A 177 20.52 -12.57 12.53
C LYS A 177 20.89 -13.64 11.50
N MET A 178 21.07 -13.23 10.25
CA MET A 178 21.39 -14.13 9.15
C MET A 178 22.91 -14.25 8.96
N ARG A 179 23.36 -15.48 8.75
CA ARG A 179 24.69 -15.81 8.27
C ARG A 179 24.64 -16.36 6.85
N PRO A 180 25.73 -16.29 6.08
CA PRO A 180 25.76 -16.88 4.73
C PRO A 180 25.42 -18.37 4.70
N GLU A 181 25.83 -19.13 5.73
CA GLU A 181 25.55 -20.56 5.87
C GLU A 181 24.07 -20.90 6.15
N ASP A 182 23.26 -19.95 6.60
CA ASP A 182 21.84 -20.16 6.92
C ASP A 182 20.95 -20.29 5.68
N MET A 183 21.50 -20.11 4.49
CA MET A 183 20.73 -20.18 3.24
C MET A 183 21.34 -21.17 2.25
N ASP A 184 20.50 -21.99 1.66
CA ASP A 184 20.88 -22.86 0.56
C ASP A 184 21.10 -22.09 -0.75
N ALA A 185 22.00 -22.62 -1.60
CA ALA A 185 22.27 -22.04 -2.92
C ALA A 185 21.02 -22.04 -3.82
N GLY A 186 20.67 -20.88 -4.34
CA GLY A 186 19.45 -20.65 -5.11
C GLY A 186 18.23 -20.28 -4.25
N GLY A 187 18.38 -20.26 -2.92
CA GLY A 187 17.30 -19.89 -1.99
C GLY A 187 17.00 -18.39 -1.96
N MET A 188 15.83 -18.05 -1.40
CA MET A 188 15.41 -16.69 -1.11
C MET A 188 14.82 -16.66 0.30
N GLU A 189 15.27 -15.71 1.10
CA GLU A 189 14.74 -15.41 2.42
C GLU A 189 14.22 -13.98 2.52
N THR A 190 13.19 -13.78 3.33
CA THR A 190 12.73 -12.43 3.67
C THR A 190 13.44 -11.95 4.91
N VAL A 191 14.16 -10.85 4.79
CA VAL A 191 14.93 -10.25 5.90
C VAL A 191 14.44 -8.83 6.18
N PHE A 192 14.61 -8.44 7.44
CA PHE A 192 14.23 -7.15 8.00
C PHE A 192 15.45 -6.49 8.66
N PRO A 193 15.46 -5.15 8.76
CA PRO A 193 16.51 -4.45 9.49
C PRO A 193 16.37 -4.71 10.98
N TRP A 194 17.43 -5.18 11.59
CA TRP A 194 17.49 -5.37 13.03
C TRP A 194 18.74 -4.73 13.61
N ARG A 195 18.62 -4.12 14.77
CA ARG A 195 19.70 -3.49 15.50
C ARG A 195 19.71 -4.02 16.92
N GLU A 196 20.85 -4.05 17.56
CA GLU A 196 20.94 -4.44 18.97
C GLU A 196 20.09 -3.56 19.89
N SER A 197 19.96 -2.28 19.54
CA SER A 197 19.08 -1.32 20.22
C SER A 197 17.57 -1.57 20.06
N ASP A 198 17.19 -2.48 19.16
CA ASP A 198 15.77 -2.83 18.93
C ASP A 198 15.31 -3.91 19.92
N GLY A 199 16.27 -4.57 20.61
CA GLY A 199 16.00 -5.61 21.59
C GLY A 199 15.72 -6.98 20.96
N ASP A 200 15.51 -7.96 21.81
CA ASP A 200 15.34 -9.38 21.44
C ASP A 200 13.87 -9.83 21.43
N GLY A 201 12.93 -8.94 21.73
CA GLY A 201 11.50 -9.27 21.79
C GLY A 201 11.04 -9.91 23.09
N THR A 202 11.91 -10.05 24.09
CA THR A 202 11.53 -10.63 25.40
C THR A 202 10.73 -9.67 26.27
N THR A 203 10.85 -8.37 26.03
CA THR A 203 10.05 -7.35 26.71
C THR A 203 8.91 -6.87 25.81
N VAL A 204 7.81 -6.43 26.40
CA VAL A 204 6.65 -5.89 25.67
C VAL A 204 7.07 -4.75 24.72
N GLU A 205 7.96 -3.86 25.20
CA GLU A 205 8.44 -2.74 24.41
C GLU A 205 9.28 -3.21 23.20
N SER A 206 10.24 -4.13 23.40
CA SER A 206 11.03 -4.67 22.32
C SER A 206 10.19 -5.48 21.33
N HIS A 207 9.20 -6.23 21.81
CA HIS A 207 8.28 -6.98 20.96
C HIS A 207 7.47 -6.05 20.06
N HIS A 208 6.88 -4.98 20.60
CA HIS A 208 6.17 -3.97 19.81
C HIS A 208 7.08 -3.32 18.76
N LYS A 209 8.29 -2.97 19.15
CA LYS A 209 9.27 -2.36 18.25
C LYS A 209 9.63 -3.27 17.07
N LEU A 210 9.82 -4.56 17.34
CA LEU A 210 10.12 -5.56 16.31
C LEU A 210 8.89 -5.79 15.38
N GLN A 211 7.69 -5.74 15.93
CA GLN A 211 6.46 -5.75 15.10
C GLN A 211 6.37 -4.51 14.19
N GLU A 212 6.64 -3.32 14.70
CA GLU A 212 6.68 -2.10 13.87
C GLU A 212 7.71 -2.22 12.75
N ILE A 213 8.87 -2.82 13.03
CA ILE A 213 9.91 -3.08 12.02
C ILE A 213 9.39 -4.06 10.96
N ALA A 214 8.75 -5.16 11.36
CA ALA A 214 8.19 -6.14 10.43
C ALA A 214 7.06 -5.55 9.57
N MET A 215 6.24 -4.66 10.13
CA MET A 215 5.12 -4.00 9.45
C MET A 215 5.56 -2.79 8.60
N GLY A 216 6.78 -2.32 8.75
CA GLY A 216 7.31 -1.20 7.99
C GLY A 216 7.38 -1.50 6.49
N ILE A 217 6.62 -0.78 5.67
CA ILE A 217 6.43 -1.07 4.23
C ILE A 217 7.76 -1.15 3.47
N ARG A 218 8.78 -0.35 3.85
CA ARG A 218 10.07 -0.28 3.15
C ARG A 218 11.16 -1.12 3.80
N ASN A 219 10.82 -1.94 4.79
CA ASN A 219 11.75 -2.74 5.56
C ASN A 219 12.03 -4.10 4.95
N PRO A 220 11.02 -4.83 4.43
CA PRO A 220 11.26 -6.19 3.96
C PRO A 220 12.12 -6.21 2.69
N VAL A 221 13.13 -7.05 2.72
CA VAL A 221 14.10 -7.28 1.65
C VAL A 221 14.10 -8.77 1.30
N MET A 222 14.20 -9.07 0.03
CA MET A 222 14.50 -10.42 -0.46
C MET A 222 16.01 -10.59 -0.51
N LEU A 223 16.54 -11.42 0.38
CA LEU A 223 17.90 -11.90 0.33
C LEU A 223 17.92 -13.15 -0.57
N ILE A 224 18.61 -13.08 -1.69
CA ILE A 224 18.70 -14.16 -2.67
C ILE A 224 20.13 -14.64 -2.74
N ARG A 225 20.34 -15.97 -2.59
CA ARG A 225 21.62 -16.61 -2.81
C ARG A 225 21.66 -17.21 -4.21
N ILE A 226 22.43 -16.64 -5.11
CA ILE A 226 22.62 -17.18 -6.48
C ILE A 226 23.46 -18.45 -6.40
N LYS A 227 23.11 -19.46 -7.22
CA LYS A 227 23.92 -20.69 -7.28
C LYS A 227 25.30 -20.36 -7.82
N PRO A 228 26.38 -20.93 -7.25
CA PRO A 228 27.74 -20.68 -7.72
C PRO A 228 27.94 -20.92 -9.24
N SER A 229 27.23 -21.92 -9.78
CA SER A 229 27.24 -22.22 -11.23
C SER A 229 26.69 -21.10 -12.11
N ASP A 230 25.81 -20.25 -11.55
CA ASP A 230 25.11 -19.20 -12.30
C ASP A 230 25.68 -17.80 -12.06
N LEU A 231 26.65 -17.65 -11.16
CA LEU A 231 27.29 -16.35 -10.87
C LEU A 231 27.88 -15.68 -12.12
N GLY A 232 28.41 -16.46 -13.05
CA GLY A 232 28.93 -15.94 -14.33
C GLY A 232 27.87 -15.30 -15.23
N ARG A 233 26.60 -15.51 -14.96
CA ARG A 233 25.46 -14.94 -15.68
C ARG A 233 24.95 -13.63 -15.06
N VAL A 234 25.44 -13.28 -13.88
CA VAL A 234 24.96 -12.10 -13.15
C VAL A 234 25.47 -10.83 -13.82
N VAL A 235 24.55 -9.97 -14.17
CA VAL A 235 24.81 -8.61 -14.63
C VAL A 235 24.52 -7.64 -13.51
N LYS A 236 25.56 -6.95 -13.05
CA LYS A 236 25.43 -5.94 -12.00
C LYS A 236 25.04 -4.59 -12.59
N ARG A 237 24.35 -3.78 -11.84
CA ARG A 237 23.98 -2.43 -12.25
C ARG A 237 25.19 -1.49 -12.10
N LYS A 238 25.37 -0.62 -13.07
CA LYS A 238 26.45 0.39 -13.05
C LYS A 238 26.34 1.28 -11.80
N GLY A 239 27.44 1.38 -11.05
CA GLY A 239 27.50 2.12 -9.78
C GLY A 239 26.97 1.34 -8.57
N GLN A 240 26.58 0.07 -8.74
CA GLN A 240 26.14 -0.83 -7.68
C GLN A 240 26.92 -2.17 -7.71
N GLU A 241 28.10 -2.18 -8.27
CA GLU A 241 28.91 -3.38 -8.46
C GLU A 241 29.33 -4.04 -7.13
N SER A 242 29.41 -3.24 -6.07
CA SER A 242 29.80 -3.67 -4.71
C SER A 242 28.60 -3.92 -3.77
N PHE A 243 27.36 -3.89 -4.25
CA PHE A 243 26.17 -3.99 -3.39
C PHE A 243 25.86 -5.43 -2.96
N ASN A 244 26.44 -6.43 -3.58
CA ASN A 244 26.30 -7.81 -3.17
C ASN A 244 27.49 -8.28 -2.30
N PHE A 245 27.26 -9.26 -1.45
CA PHE A 245 28.31 -10.00 -0.75
C PHE A 245 28.42 -11.40 -1.38
N GLY A 246 29.54 -11.68 -2.06
CA GLY A 246 29.71 -12.95 -2.76
C GLY A 246 28.54 -13.27 -3.69
N GLU A 247 27.87 -14.37 -3.44
CA GLU A 247 26.69 -14.86 -4.16
C GLU A 247 25.35 -14.33 -3.63
N PHE A 248 25.36 -13.44 -2.61
CA PHE A 248 24.18 -12.90 -1.94
C PHE A 248 23.82 -11.54 -2.51
N PHE A 249 22.54 -11.39 -2.91
CA PHE A 249 21.96 -10.18 -3.42
C PHE A 249 20.70 -9.83 -2.63
N ALA A 250 20.55 -8.58 -2.27
CA ALA A 250 19.44 -8.12 -1.43
C ALA A 250 18.58 -7.10 -2.20
N PHE A 251 17.34 -7.43 -2.54
CA PHE A 251 16.42 -6.56 -3.26
C PHE A 251 15.21 -6.23 -2.40
N THR A 252 14.72 -5.00 -2.49
CA THR A 252 13.47 -4.64 -1.81
C THR A 252 12.31 -5.54 -2.23
N LYS A 253 11.43 -5.89 -1.30
CA LYS A 253 10.16 -6.58 -1.62
C LYS A 253 9.09 -5.64 -2.17
N VAL A 254 9.32 -4.35 -2.21
CA VAL A 254 8.35 -3.36 -2.65
C VAL A 254 8.41 -3.19 -4.16
N CYS A 255 7.35 -3.61 -4.84
CA CYS A 255 7.24 -3.51 -6.30
C CYS A 255 7.33 -2.06 -6.77
N SER A 256 8.15 -1.81 -7.79
CA SER A 256 8.34 -0.48 -8.37
C SER A 256 7.13 0.03 -9.19
N HIS A 257 6.10 -0.81 -9.41
CA HIS A 257 4.86 -0.38 -10.09
C HIS A 257 3.96 0.44 -9.14
N LEU A 258 3.37 -0.21 -8.12
CA LEU A 258 2.44 0.43 -7.16
C LEU A 258 2.72 0.05 -5.69
N GLY A 259 3.90 -0.48 -5.39
CA GLY A 259 4.30 -0.76 -4.01
C GLY A 259 3.80 -2.08 -3.43
N CYS A 260 3.20 -2.95 -4.21
CA CYS A 260 2.80 -4.28 -3.74
C CYS A 260 4.01 -5.13 -3.33
N PRO A 261 3.85 -6.08 -2.38
CA PRO A 261 4.93 -6.98 -2.01
C PRO A 261 5.23 -7.97 -3.14
N SER A 262 6.46 -7.94 -3.66
CA SER A 262 6.99 -8.92 -4.62
C SER A 262 7.51 -10.11 -3.84
N SER A 263 6.66 -11.14 -3.62
CA SER A 263 6.96 -12.23 -2.67
C SER A 263 7.18 -13.57 -3.33
N LEU A 264 6.87 -13.70 -4.60
CA LEU A 264 7.01 -14.97 -5.33
C LEU A 264 8.37 -15.00 -6.02
N TYR A 265 9.11 -16.09 -5.82
CA TYR A 265 10.43 -16.28 -6.39
C TYR A 265 10.53 -17.67 -7.01
N GLU A 266 11.00 -17.71 -8.25
CA GLU A 266 11.23 -18.95 -8.98
C GLU A 266 12.74 -19.25 -9.04
N GLN A 267 13.15 -20.25 -8.28
CA GLN A 267 14.56 -20.61 -8.10
C GLN A 267 15.27 -21.04 -9.40
N GLN A 268 14.52 -21.63 -10.34
CA GLN A 268 15.08 -22.17 -11.58
C GLN A 268 15.46 -21.07 -12.57
N SER A 269 14.66 -20.02 -12.63
CA SER A 269 14.82 -18.91 -13.57
C SER A 269 15.30 -17.62 -12.91
N TYR A 270 15.41 -17.60 -11.57
CA TYR A 270 15.72 -16.40 -10.76
C TYR A 270 14.74 -15.25 -10.98
N ARG A 271 13.49 -15.58 -11.29
CA ARG A 271 12.44 -14.59 -11.51
C ARG A 271 11.74 -14.25 -10.20
N ILE A 272 11.57 -12.97 -9.98
CA ILE A 272 10.76 -12.40 -8.91
C ILE A 272 9.44 -11.95 -9.51
N LEU A 273 8.31 -12.39 -8.94
CA LEU A 273 6.97 -12.06 -9.41
C LEU A 273 6.22 -11.22 -8.37
N CYS A 274 5.67 -10.11 -8.82
CA CYS A 274 4.69 -9.34 -8.06
C CYS A 274 3.28 -9.86 -8.35
N PRO A 275 2.54 -10.37 -7.36
CA PRO A 275 1.24 -11.00 -7.60
C PRO A 275 0.12 -10.03 -8.00
N CYS A 276 0.25 -8.73 -7.66
CA CYS A 276 -0.84 -7.76 -7.88
C CYS A 276 -1.13 -7.50 -9.37
N HIS A 277 -0.10 -7.21 -10.16
CA HIS A 277 -0.24 -6.88 -11.59
C HIS A 277 0.77 -7.66 -12.44
N GLN A 278 1.31 -8.76 -11.88
CA GLN A 278 2.17 -9.73 -12.57
C GLN A 278 3.46 -9.14 -13.16
N SER A 279 3.99 -8.05 -12.58
CA SER A 279 5.32 -7.59 -12.94
C SER A 279 6.35 -8.64 -12.56
N GLN A 280 7.23 -9.00 -13.52
CA GLN A 280 8.32 -9.94 -13.31
C GLN A 280 9.66 -9.23 -13.40
N PHE A 281 10.57 -9.63 -12.52
CA PHE A 281 11.91 -9.06 -12.45
C PHE A 281 12.95 -10.18 -12.53
N ASP A 282 14.06 -9.91 -13.21
CA ASP A 282 15.16 -10.86 -13.37
C ASP A 282 16.26 -10.55 -12.32
N ALA A 283 16.36 -11.41 -11.30
CA ALA A 283 17.34 -11.23 -10.22
C ALA A 283 18.81 -11.36 -10.72
N LEU A 284 19.06 -12.10 -11.82
CA LEU A 284 20.40 -12.17 -12.42
C LEU A 284 20.80 -10.87 -13.12
N HIS A 285 19.83 -10.02 -13.47
CA HIS A 285 20.06 -8.74 -14.11
C HIS A 285 19.55 -7.61 -13.21
N PHE A 286 20.17 -7.42 -12.05
CA PHE A 286 19.87 -6.37 -11.04
C PHE A 286 18.37 -6.16 -10.78
N ALA A 287 17.59 -7.24 -10.74
CA ALA A 287 16.13 -7.22 -10.61
C ALA A 287 15.44 -6.28 -11.62
N LYS A 288 15.94 -6.24 -12.86
CA LYS A 288 15.36 -5.51 -13.98
C LYS A 288 13.97 -6.07 -14.32
N PRO A 289 12.95 -5.22 -14.57
CA PRO A 289 11.65 -5.70 -15.04
C PRO A 289 11.76 -6.31 -16.43
N ILE A 290 11.16 -7.49 -16.59
CA ILE A 290 11.14 -8.24 -17.86
C ILE A 290 9.73 -8.47 -18.38
N PHE A 291 8.70 -8.27 -17.53
CA PHE A 291 7.30 -8.40 -17.88
C PHE A 291 6.44 -7.55 -16.95
N GLY A 292 5.27 -7.13 -17.45
CA GLY A 292 4.27 -6.41 -16.66
C GLY A 292 4.49 -4.88 -16.59
N PRO A 293 3.70 -4.18 -15.77
CA PRO A 293 3.65 -2.72 -15.80
C PRO A 293 4.79 -2.02 -15.05
N ALA A 294 5.65 -2.74 -14.30
CA ALA A 294 6.78 -2.12 -13.63
C ALA A 294 7.78 -1.59 -14.65
N ALA A 295 8.15 -0.32 -14.53
CA ALA A 295 9.08 0.35 -15.45
C ALA A 295 10.52 0.44 -14.92
N ARG A 296 10.76 0.09 -13.64
CA ARG A 296 12.05 0.25 -12.97
C ARG A 296 12.46 -1.04 -12.26
N ALA A 297 13.77 -1.29 -12.16
CA ALA A 297 14.32 -2.38 -11.36
C ALA A 297 13.90 -2.25 -9.88
N LEU A 298 13.88 -3.35 -9.15
CA LEU A 298 13.77 -3.31 -7.69
C LEU A 298 15.07 -2.72 -7.13
N ALA A 299 14.93 -1.84 -6.13
CA ALA A 299 16.08 -1.25 -5.48
C ALA A 299 16.91 -2.34 -4.79
N GLN A 300 18.23 -2.29 -4.96
CA GLN A 300 19.16 -3.20 -4.32
C GLN A 300 19.72 -2.56 -3.05
N LEU A 301 19.67 -3.31 -1.94
CA LEU A 301 20.30 -2.93 -0.69
C LEU A 301 21.78 -3.33 -0.75
N PRO A 302 22.73 -2.42 -0.47
CA PRO A 302 24.13 -2.79 -0.31
C PRO A 302 24.32 -3.63 0.96
N ILE A 303 24.97 -4.79 0.84
CA ILE A 303 25.21 -5.71 1.94
C ILE A 303 26.68 -6.09 2.04
N THR A 304 27.09 -6.44 3.24
CA THR A 304 28.43 -6.97 3.57
C THR A 304 28.33 -7.95 4.74
N ILE A 305 29.46 -8.37 5.25
CA ILE A 305 29.57 -9.22 6.43
C ILE A 305 30.29 -8.45 7.53
N ASP A 306 29.88 -8.64 8.78
CA ASP A 306 30.58 -8.09 9.94
C ASP A 306 31.73 -9.00 10.41
N THR A 307 32.43 -8.61 11.48
CA THR A 307 33.53 -9.34 12.04
C THR A 307 33.14 -10.71 12.66
N ASP A 308 31.87 -10.86 13.01
CA ASP A 308 31.31 -12.07 13.63
C ASP A 308 30.67 -13.03 12.62
N GLY A 309 30.72 -12.67 11.33
CA GLY A 309 30.21 -13.49 10.24
C GLY A 309 28.72 -13.31 9.94
N TYR A 310 28.08 -12.27 10.44
CA TYR A 310 26.68 -11.95 10.13
C TYR A 310 26.54 -11.03 8.91
N LEU A 311 25.49 -11.24 8.15
CA LEU A 311 25.13 -10.34 7.04
C LEU A 311 24.58 -9.02 7.59
N VAL A 312 25.14 -7.91 7.13
CA VAL A 312 24.79 -6.56 7.54
C VAL A 312 24.58 -5.65 6.34
N ALA A 313 23.75 -4.65 6.50
CA ALA A 313 23.61 -3.60 5.49
C ALA A 313 24.87 -2.69 5.47
N ASN A 314 25.35 -2.39 4.28
CA ASN A 314 26.44 -1.45 4.06
C ASN A 314 25.88 -0.09 3.56
N GLY A 315 24.94 0.47 4.32
CA GLY A 315 24.19 1.68 3.99
C GLY A 315 22.73 1.39 3.63
N ASP A 316 21.99 2.46 3.28
CA ASP A 316 20.60 2.37 2.82
C ASP A 316 20.53 2.20 1.30
N PHE A 317 19.35 2.00 0.77
CA PHE A 317 19.09 2.05 -0.67
C PHE A 317 19.53 3.41 -1.24
N VAL A 318 20.24 3.36 -2.36
CA VAL A 318 20.67 4.58 -3.08
C VAL A 318 19.58 5.14 -3.99
N GLU A 319 18.51 4.40 -4.15
CA GLU A 319 17.34 4.77 -4.93
C GLU A 319 16.07 4.52 -4.10
N PRO A 320 14.96 5.22 -4.36
CA PRO A 320 13.73 5.06 -3.61
C PRO A 320 13.14 3.67 -3.73
N VAL A 321 12.61 3.21 -2.62
CA VAL A 321 11.93 1.92 -2.51
C VAL A 321 10.49 2.06 -2.97
N GLY A 322 10.09 1.22 -3.92
CA GLY A 322 8.73 1.20 -4.45
C GLY A 322 8.50 2.12 -5.65
N PRO A 323 7.26 2.54 -5.91
CA PRO A 323 6.94 3.44 -7.00
C PRO A 323 7.59 4.81 -6.76
N ALA A 324 8.28 5.32 -7.76
CA ALA A 324 9.13 6.50 -7.66
C ALA A 324 8.98 7.44 -8.86
N PHE A 325 7.75 7.68 -9.27
CA PHE A 325 7.43 8.58 -10.36
C PHE A 325 7.80 10.04 -10.07
N TRP A 326 7.94 10.41 -8.80
CA TRP A 326 8.32 11.75 -8.34
C TRP A 326 9.81 12.06 -8.47
N GLU A 327 10.65 11.06 -8.77
CA GLU A 327 12.10 11.25 -8.94
C GLU A 327 12.52 11.65 -10.34
N ARG A 328 11.61 11.67 -11.28
CA ARG A 328 11.93 12.11 -12.63
C ARG A 328 12.40 13.56 -12.55
N THR A 329 13.71 13.71 -12.58
CA THR A 329 14.29 15.01 -12.91
C THR A 329 13.75 15.39 -14.27
N THR A 330 12.99 16.47 -14.32
CA THR A 330 12.69 17.15 -15.57
C THR A 330 14.01 17.70 -16.07
N THR A 331 14.66 16.92 -16.95
CA THR A 331 15.74 17.44 -17.83
C THR A 331 15.10 18.20 -18.95
#